data_9b689d30ad81e10183aa0d2eca584e9c
#
_entry.id   9b689d30ad81e10183aa0d2eca584e9c
#
_cell.length_a   1.000
_cell.length_b   1.000
_cell.length_c   1.000
_cell.angle_alpha   90.00
_cell.angle_beta   90.00
_cell.angle_gamma   90.00
#
_symmetry.space_group_name_H-M   'P 1'
#
loop_
_entity.id
_entity.type
_entity.pdbx_description
1 polymer ?
#
loop_
_entity_poly.entity_id
_entity_poly.type
_entity_poly.pdbx_seq_one_letter_code
_entity_poly.pdbx_strand_id
1 'polypeptide(L)' 'MPIREFVKRSIEYDHYRKRGTWGKYTVYYVWNKAWEGAKIGYPHFALVDGENIRLANHSETMKIMGL' A
#
# COMPACT_ATOMS: atom_id res chain seq x y z
N MET A 1 -14.36 -1.65 -0.89
CA MET A 1 -13.92 -0.99 0.36
C MET A 1 -12.96 0.13 0.02
N PRO A 2 -13.20 1.38 0.46
CA PRO A 2 -12.24 2.46 0.20
C PRO A 2 -10.94 2.24 0.97
N ILE A 3 -9.85 2.77 0.40
CA ILE A 3 -8.52 2.62 1.00
C ILE A 3 -8.48 3.14 2.44
N ARG A 4 -9.22 4.20 2.73
CA ARG A 4 -9.30 4.78 4.06
C ARG A 4 -9.79 3.76 5.09
N GLU A 5 -10.85 3.00 4.74
CA GLU A 5 -11.37 1.98 5.64
C GLU A 5 -10.40 0.80 5.77
N PHE A 6 -9.75 0.43 4.68
CA PHE A 6 -8.75 -0.62 4.71
C PHE A 6 -7.64 -0.29 5.70
N VAL A 7 -7.10 0.91 5.63
CA VAL A 7 -6.04 1.36 6.53
C VAL A 7 -6.56 1.45 7.97
N LYS A 8 -7.76 1.98 8.15
CA LYS A 8 -8.35 2.13 9.48
C LYS A 8 -8.56 0.79 10.18
N ARG A 9 -8.92 -0.25 9.42
CA ARG A 9 -9.14 -1.60 9.96
C ARG A 9 -7.84 -2.37 10.18
N SER A 10 -6.77 -1.95 9.54
CA SER A 10 -5.48 -2.61 9.68
C SER A 10 -4.84 -2.22 11.01
N ILE A 11 -4.26 -3.21 11.69
CA ILE A 11 -3.48 -2.94 12.89
C ILE A 11 -2.03 -2.60 12.56
N GLU A 12 -1.62 -2.83 11.31
CA GLU A 12 -0.25 -2.58 10.86
C GLU A 12 -0.04 -1.20 10.26
N TYR A 13 -1.11 -0.62 9.67
CA TYR A 13 -1.01 0.64 8.94
C TYR A 13 -1.94 1.67 9.53
N ASP A 14 -1.48 2.90 9.59
CA ASP A 14 -2.31 4.03 10.04
C ASP A 14 -2.25 5.21 9.07
N HIS A 15 -1.43 5.12 8.03
CA HIS A 15 -1.27 6.16 7.01
C HIS A 15 -1.32 5.56 5.62
N TYR A 16 -1.76 6.36 4.65
CA TYR A 16 -1.75 5.96 3.25
C TYR A 16 -1.55 7.18 2.36
N ARG A 17 -1.02 6.92 1.17
CA ARG A 17 -0.81 7.95 0.16
C ARG A 17 -0.93 7.34 -1.22
N LYS A 18 -1.62 8.02 -2.14
CA LYS A 18 -1.75 7.53 -3.50
C LYS A 18 -0.39 7.57 -4.21
N ARG A 19 0.01 6.42 -4.73
CA ARG A 19 1.25 6.25 -5.48
C ARG A 19 1.04 6.49 -6.96
N GLY A 20 -0.08 5.98 -7.52
CA GLY A 20 -0.38 6.03 -8.95
C GLY A 20 -1.19 4.84 -9.37
N THR A 21 -0.98 4.39 -10.59
CA THR A 21 -1.67 3.20 -11.12
C THR A 21 -0.65 2.18 -11.60
N TRP A 22 -1.05 0.90 -11.51
CA TRP A 22 -0.25 -0.22 -12.00
C TRP A 22 -1.19 -1.27 -12.57
N GLY A 23 -1.20 -1.40 -13.92
CA GLY A 23 -2.17 -2.24 -14.57
C GLY A 23 -3.58 -1.75 -14.29
N LYS A 24 -4.44 -2.64 -13.83
CA LYS A 24 -5.83 -2.31 -13.48
C LYS A 24 -5.98 -1.74 -12.08
N TYR A 25 -4.90 -1.66 -11.32
CA TYR A 25 -4.94 -1.25 -9.93
C TYR A 25 -4.60 0.21 -9.73
N THR A 26 -5.26 0.83 -8.74
CA THR A 26 -4.79 2.07 -8.16
C THR A 26 -3.90 1.68 -6.99
N VAL A 27 -2.69 2.23 -6.93
CA VAL A 27 -1.69 1.84 -5.95
C VAL A 27 -1.58 2.90 -4.87
N TYR A 28 -1.64 2.46 -3.62
CA TYR A 28 -1.42 3.31 -2.46
C TYR A 28 -0.24 2.82 -1.66
N TYR A 29 0.60 3.74 -1.25
CA TYR A 29 1.64 3.46 -0.27
C TYR A 29 0.98 3.47 1.11
N VAL A 30 1.17 2.42 1.89
CA VAL A 30 0.62 2.31 3.24
C VAL A 30 1.76 2.10 4.23
N TRP A 31 1.68 2.75 5.38
CA TRP A 31 2.71 2.62 6.40
C TRP A 31 2.15 2.89 7.79
N ASN A 32 2.96 2.57 8.79
CA ASN A 32 2.66 2.86 10.18
C ASN A 32 3.55 4.02 10.63
N LYS A 33 2.99 4.94 11.33
CA LYS A 33 3.72 6.10 11.84
C LYS A 33 4.95 5.69 12.66
N ALA A 34 4.86 4.58 13.39
CA ALA A 34 5.96 4.05 14.17
C ALA A 34 7.17 3.63 13.31
N TRP A 35 6.95 3.42 12.01
CA TRP A 35 8.04 3.07 11.07
C TRP A 35 8.80 4.28 10.58
N GLU A 36 8.28 5.49 10.78
CA GLU A 36 8.95 6.71 10.37
C GLU A 36 10.26 6.84 11.15
N GLY A 37 11.35 6.97 10.42
CA GLY A 37 12.69 7.00 11.02
C GLY A 37 13.29 5.63 11.29
N ALA A 38 12.53 4.55 11.12
CA ALA A 38 13.04 3.20 11.24
C ALA A 38 13.45 2.66 9.88
N LYS A 39 14.38 1.71 9.85
CA LYS A 39 14.74 1.03 8.61
C LYS A 39 13.74 -0.09 8.38
N ILE A 40 12.94 0.07 7.33
CA ILE A 40 12.06 -0.99 6.85
C ILE A 40 12.60 -1.48 5.52
N GLY A 41 12.54 -2.80 5.28
CA GLY A 41 13.14 -3.40 4.11
C GLY A 41 12.49 -2.93 2.81
N TYR A 42 11.19 -3.07 2.71
CA TYR A 42 10.43 -2.71 1.51
C TYR A 42 9.22 -1.86 1.87
N PRO A 43 8.83 -0.92 0.99
CA PRO A 43 7.57 -0.23 1.17
C PRO A 43 6.41 -1.22 1.02
N HIS A 44 5.31 -0.92 1.68
CA HIS A 44 4.10 -1.72 1.57
C HIS A 44 3.12 -0.99 0.68
N PHE A 45 2.57 -1.69 -0.31
CA PHE A 45 1.60 -1.11 -1.23
C PHE A 45 0.27 -1.83 -1.12
N ALA A 46 -0.82 -1.08 -1.17
CA ALA A 46 -2.16 -1.61 -1.29
C ALA A 46 -2.63 -1.43 -2.73
N LEU A 47 -3.18 -2.49 -3.31
CA LEU A 47 -3.68 -2.50 -4.67
C LEU A 47 -5.20 -2.45 -4.63
N VAL A 48 -5.77 -1.41 -5.24
CA VAL A 48 -7.22 -1.19 -5.25
C VAL A 48 -7.75 -1.48 -6.64
N ASP A 49 -8.72 -2.39 -6.71
CA ASP A 49 -9.44 -2.74 -7.93
C ASP A 49 -10.93 -2.63 -7.64
N GLY A 50 -11.52 -1.47 -7.92
CA GLY A 50 -12.92 -1.20 -7.57
C GLY A 50 -13.14 -1.29 -6.07
N GLU A 51 -13.93 -2.26 -5.64
CA GLU A 51 -14.22 -2.48 -4.22
C GLU A 51 -13.22 -3.41 -3.54
N ASN A 52 -12.32 -4.02 -4.32
CA ASN A 52 -11.36 -4.98 -3.79
C ASN A 52 -10.04 -4.31 -3.49
N ILE A 53 -9.52 -4.58 -2.31
CA ILE A 53 -8.23 -4.07 -1.87
C ILE A 53 -7.41 -5.23 -1.35
N ARG A 54 -6.16 -5.34 -1.80
CA ARG A 54 -5.22 -6.33 -1.27
C ARG A 54 -3.83 -5.74 -1.21
N LEU A 55 -2.99 -6.34 -0.39
CA LEU A 55 -1.59 -5.93 -0.34
C LEU A 55 -0.83 -6.55 -1.51
N ALA A 56 0.12 -5.79 -2.05
CA ALA A 56 1.02 -6.28 -3.08
C ALA A 56 1.95 -7.34 -2.47
N ASN A 57 2.23 -8.40 -3.22
CA ASN A 57 3.24 -9.37 -2.81
C ASN A 57 4.64 -8.82 -3.12
N HIS A 58 5.68 -9.56 -2.74
CA HIS A 58 7.07 -9.13 -2.94
C HIS A 58 7.37 -8.81 -4.42
N SER A 59 6.98 -9.69 -5.32
CA SER A 59 7.22 -9.51 -6.74
C SER A 59 6.53 -8.26 -7.28
N GLU A 60 5.28 -8.08 -6.90
CA GLU A 60 4.50 -6.89 -7.31
C GLU A 60 5.11 -5.61 -6.75
N THR A 61 5.52 -5.65 -5.49
CA THR A 61 6.17 -4.52 -4.83
C THR A 61 7.42 -4.09 -5.60
N MET A 62 8.24 -5.03 -6.01
CA MET A 62 9.47 -4.73 -6.75
C MET A 62 9.16 -4.09 -8.11
N LYS A 63 8.12 -4.58 -8.78
CA LYS A 63 7.69 -4.01 -10.07
C LYS A 63 7.18 -2.58 -9.90
N ILE A 64 6.41 -2.34 -8.86
CA ILE A 64 5.86 -1.01 -8.57
C ILE A 64 6.98 -0.03 -8.23
N MET A 65 7.97 -0.46 -7.46
CA MET A 65 9.12 0.36 -7.10
C MET A 65 9.94 0.78 -8.32
N GLY A 66 9.92 -0.02 -9.36
CA GLY A 66 10.64 0.26 -10.60
C GLY A 66 9.96 1.25 -11.53
N LEU A 67 8.78 1.69 -11.19
CA LEU A 67 8.03 2.64 -12.02
C LEU A 67 8.60 4.05 -11.92
#